data_95e7e6eee209af565a5c52ae349a69d7
#
_entry.id   95e7e6eee209af565a5c52ae349a69d7
#
_cell.length_a   1.000
_cell.length_b   1.000
_cell.length_c   1.000
_cell.angle_alpha   90.00
_cell.angle_beta   90.00
_cell.angle_gamma   90.00
#
_symmetry.space_group_name_H-M   'P 1'
#
loop_
_entity.id
_entity.type
_entity.pdbx_description
1 polymer ?
#
loop_
_entity_poly.entity_id
_entity_poly.type
_entity_poly.pdbx_seq_one_letter_code
_entity_poly.pdbx_strand_id
1 'polypeptide(L)'
;MRFNLNLKKKFQSFCLLLIFLVVLIFQSDISNLKALTMDNYQNEMVIEELRLKVPADVKAAWLNAEKEIWEPWLSSQDGFLGRQLFWDKEKEEALILVNWKSKKLWKSIPMSEVNVVQQKFEDNVKAALNVGDNPFELIYEGELDKQR
;
A
#
# COMPACT_ATOMS: atom_id res chain seq x y z
N MET A 1 21.64 -62.23 27.30
CA MET A 1 20.99 -61.79 26.02
C MET A 1 21.43 -60.37 25.73
N ARG A 2 22.52 -60.19 24.93
CA ARG A 2 23.07 -58.87 24.59
C ARG A 2 22.32 -58.34 23.37
N PHE A 3 21.31 -57.52 23.58
CA PHE A 3 20.58 -56.85 22.51
C PHE A 3 21.52 -55.79 21.87
N ASN A 4 21.62 -55.86 20.56
CA ASN A 4 22.58 -55.16 19.72
C ASN A 4 22.40 -53.64 19.78
N LEU A 5 23.20 -52.94 20.60
CA LEU A 5 23.20 -51.50 20.75
C LEU A 5 23.42 -50.75 19.42
N ASN A 6 24.12 -51.36 18.45
CA ASN A 6 24.37 -50.80 17.12
C ASN A 6 23.12 -50.71 16.24
N LEU A 7 22.15 -51.61 16.41
CA LEU A 7 20.93 -51.61 15.64
C LEU A 7 19.99 -50.47 16.09
N LYS A 8 19.92 -50.20 17.39
CA LYS A 8 19.17 -49.07 17.95
C LYS A 8 19.72 -47.72 17.50
N LYS A 9 21.03 -47.54 17.46
CA LYS A 9 21.67 -46.29 16.99
C LYS A 9 21.43 -46.08 15.50
N LYS A 10 21.51 -47.10 14.66
CA LYS A 10 21.20 -47.02 13.23
C LYS A 10 19.75 -46.68 12.98
N PHE A 11 18.80 -47.25 13.71
CA PHE A 11 17.39 -46.98 13.60
C PHE A 11 17.05 -45.56 14.03
N GLN A 12 17.64 -45.06 15.13
CA GLN A 12 17.45 -43.72 15.64
C GLN A 12 18.05 -42.67 14.69
N SER A 13 19.19 -42.95 14.04
CA SER A 13 19.78 -42.08 13.02
C SER A 13 18.92 -42.02 11.75
N PHE A 14 18.32 -43.14 11.35
CA PHE A 14 17.42 -43.21 10.19
C PHE A 14 16.11 -42.43 10.44
N CYS A 15 15.52 -42.54 11.62
CA CYS A 15 14.33 -41.76 12.01
C CYS A 15 14.60 -40.25 12.02
N LEU A 16 15.77 -39.82 12.54
CA LEU A 16 16.18 -38.41 12.53
C LEU A 16 16.37 -37.87 11.12
N LEU A 17 16.93 -38.67 10.22
CA LEU A 17 17.14 -38.30 8.82
C LEU A 17 15.81 -38.16 8.07
N LEU A 18 14.83 -39.05 8.34
CA LEU A 18 13.47 -38.96 7.78
C LEU A 18 12.72 -37.72 8.30
N ILE A 19 12.83 -37.40 9.59
CA ILE A 19 12.20 -36.20 10.16
C ILE A 19 12.81 -34.95 9.52
N PHE A 20 14.14 -34.91 9.33
CA PHE A 20 14.81 -33.78 8.71
C PHE A 20 14.38 -33.59 7.23
N LEU A 21 14.20 -34.71 6.49
CA LEU A 21 13.73 -34.68 5.10
C LEU A 21 12.30 -34.17 5.00
N VAL A 22 11.41 -34.60 5.91
CA VAL A 22 10.02 -34.12 5.98
C VAL A 22 9.95 -32.63 6.28
N VAL A 23 10.76 -32.15 7.23
CA VAL A 23 10.82 -30.70 7.54
C VAL A 23 11.29 -29.88 6.36
N LEU A 24 12.27 -30.36 5.58
CA LEU A 24 12.73 -29.67 4.36
C LEU A 24 11.65 -29.60 3.27
N ILE A 25 10.84 -30.65 3.11
CA ILE A 25 9.73 -30.66 2.14
C ILE A 25 8.66 -29.63 2.58
N PHE A 26 8.27 -29.61 3.86
CA PHE A 26 7.30 -28.63 4.36
C PHE A 26 7.79 -27.18 4.25
N GLN A 27 9.09 -26.92 4.40
CA GLN A 27 9.64 -25.58 4.23
C GLN A 27 9.60 -25.12 2.77
N SER A 28 9.82 -26.00 1.80
CA SER A 28 9.72 -25.67 0.36
C SER A 28 8.28 -25.36 -0.06
N ASP A 29 7.28 -26.09 0.47
CA ASP A 29 5.87 -25.84 0.15
C ASP A 29 5.38 -24.49 0.72
N ILE A 30 5.80 -24.13 1.94
CA ILE A 30 5.46 -22.84 2.55
C ILE A 30 6.10 -21.67 1.76
N SER A 31 7.32 -21.85 1.28
CA SER A 31 8.02 -20.82 0.49
C SER A 31 7.35 -20.60 -0.86
N ASN A 32 6.95 -21.67 -1.53
CA ASN A 32 6.24 -21.61 -2.80
C ASN A 32 4.82 -21.02 -2.64
N LEU A 33 4.11 -21.35 -1.56
CA LEU A 33 2.80 -20.80 -1.26
C LEU A 33 2.88 -19.29 -0.98
N LYS A 34 3.89 -18.83 -0.23
CA LYS A 34 4.13 -17.40 -0.02
C LYS A 34 4.47 -16.67 -1.32
N ALA A 35 5.28 -17.26 -2.19
CA ALA A 35 5.62 -16.66 -3.48
C ALA A 35 4.38 -16.52 -4.37
N LEU A 36 3.54 -17.56 -4.48
CA LEU A 36 2.29 -17.54 -5.24
C LEU A 36 1.27 -16.54 -4.70
N THR A 37 1.15 -16.42 -3.36
CA THR A 37 0.24 -15.44 -2.75
C THR A 37 0.73 -14.01 -2.93
N MET A 38 2.04 -13.79 -2.88
CA MET A 38 2.64 -12.47 -3.12
C MET A 38 2.51 -12.05 -4.58
N ASP A 39 2.66 -12.98 -5.53
CA ASP A 39 2.54 -12.71 -6.97
C ASP A 39 1.09 -12.37 -7.35
N ASN A 40 0.10 -13.12 -6.84
CA ASN A 40 -1.31 -12.81 -7.00
C ASN A 40 -1.68 -11.45 -6.38
N TYR A 41 -1.13 -11.14 -5.20
CA TYR A 41 -1.33 -9.86 -4.54
C TYR A 41 -0.80 -8.69 -5.36
N GLN A 42 0.36 -8.84 -5.95
CA GLN A 42 0.99 -7.82 -6.80
C GLN A 42 0.19 -7.58 -8.10
N ASN A 43 -0.47 -8.61 -8.64
CA ASN A 43 -1.28 -8.52 -9.86
C ASN A 43 -2.65 -7.84 -9.64
N GLU A 44 -3.14 -7.77 -8.39
CA GLU A 44 -4.39 -7.07 -8.05
C GLU A 44 -4.16 -5.60 -7.67
N MET A 45 -2.92 -5.24 -7.35
CA MET A 45 -2.59 -3.90 -6.88
C MET A 45 -2.80 -2.86 -7.98
N VAL A 46 -3.51 -1.79 -7.64
CA VAL A 46 -3.74 -0.64 -8.51
C VAL A 46 -3.21 0.62 -7.85
N ILE A 47 -2.76 1.57 -8.67
CA ILE A 47 -2.30 2.87 -8.21
C ILE A 47 -3.27 3.93 -8.75
N GLU A 48 -3.88 4.68 -7.83
CA GLU A 48 -4.61 5.90 -8.16
C GLU A 48 -3.61 7.01 -8.40
N GLU A 49 -3.72 7.68 -9.55
CA GLU A 49 -2.91 8.84 -9.90
C GLU A 49 -3.78 10.09 -9.88
N LEU A 50 -3.34 11.09 -9.10
CA LEU A 50 -3.96 12.41 -9.07
C LEU A 50 -2.90 13.46 -9.40
N ARG A 51 -3.28 14.45 -10.21
CA ARG A 51 -2.45 15.63 -10.48
C ARG A 51 -3.23 16.89 -10.16
N LEU A 52 -2.61 17.76 -9.41
CA LEU A 52 -3.19 19.04 -9.00
C LEU A 52 -2.26 20.20 -9.42
N LYS A 53 -2.87 21.34 -9.74
CA LYS A 53 -2.13 22.59 -9.80
C LYS A 53 -1.84 23.07 -8.38
N VAL A 54 -0.55 23.23 -8.05
CA VAL A 54 -0.09 23.64 -6.72
C VAL A 54 0.98 24.72 -6.87
N PRO A 55 0.60 26.02 -6.83
CA PRO A 55 1.53 27.13 -6.91
C PRO A 55 2.61 27.07 -5.81
N ALA A 56 3.83 27.50 -6.15
CA ALA A 56 4.99 27.37 -5.27
C ALA A 56 4.82 28.09 -3.92
N ASP A 57 4.18 29.24 -3.94
CA ASP A 57 3.96 30.12 -2.78
C ASP A 57 2.97 29.52 -1.76
N VAL A 58 2.03 28.67 -2.20
CA VAL A 58 1.03 28.02 -1.35
C VAL A 58 1.27 26.51 -1.15
N LYS A 59 2.37 25.96 -1.70
CA LYS A 59 2.71 24.53 -1.58
C LYS A 59 2.75 24.03 -0.15
N ALA A 60 3.23 24.85 0.80
CA ALA A 60 3.32 24.45 2.19
C ALA A 60 1.93 24.21 2.81
N ALA A 61 0.94 25.04 2.45
CA ALA A 61 -0.44 24.86 2.89
C ALA A 61 -1.06 23.57 2.32
N TRP A 62 -0.81 23.29 1.03
CA TRP A 62 -1.20 22.01 0.41
C TRP A 62 -0.63 20.81 1.16
N LEU A 63 0.69 20.75 1.38
CA LEU A 63 1.35 19.65 2.07
C LEU A 63 0.83 19.44 3.50
N ASN A 64 0.55 20.52 4.22
CA ASN A 64 0.01 20.43 5.57
C ASN A 64 -1.42 19.88 5.55
N ALA A 65 -2.28 20.37 4.65
CA ALA A 65 -3.64 19.87 4.51
C ALA A 65 -3.70 18.40 4.09
N GLU A 66 -2.81 17.97 3.16
CA GLU A 66 -2.64 16.56 2.79
C GLU A 66 -2.31 15.69 4.01
N LYS A 67 -1.37 16.13 4.83
CA LYS A 67 -0.93 15.40 6.03
C LYS A 67 -1.97 15.37 7.13
N GLU A 68 -2.70 16.45 7.33
CA GLU A 68 -3.66 16.56 8.44
C GLU A 68 -5.02 15.95 8.12
N ILE A 69 -5.44 15.99 6.87
CA ILE A 69 -6.80 15.60 6.46
C ILE A 69 -6.80 14.28 5.68
N TRP A 70 -6.07 14.20 4.56
CA TRP A 70 -6.11 13.02 3.70
C TRP A 70 -5.35 11.82 4.27
N GLU A 71 -4.17 12.02 4.84
CA GLU A 71 -3.32 10.91 5.30
C GLU A 71 -3.97 10.06 6.41
N PRO A 72 -4.55 10.63 7.49
CA PRO A 72 -5.19 9.82 8.52
C PRO A 72 -6.45 9.12 8.03
N TRP A 73 -7.23 9.75 7.14
CA TRP A 73 -8.41 9.12 6.58
C TRP A 73 -8.06 7.98 5.63
N LEU A 74 -7.13 8.19 4.68
CA LEU A 74 -6.65 7.14 3.79
C LEU A 74 -6.09 5.95 4.57
N SER A 75 -5.32 6.21 5.63
CA SER A 75 -4.73 5.17 6.47
C SER A 75 -5.77 4.29 7.19
N SER A 76 -6.99 4.77 7.33
CA SER A 76 -8.11 4.02 7.90
C SER A 76 -8.90 3.20 6.88
N GLN A 77 -8.62 3.35 5.57
CA GLN A 77 -9.37 2.66 4.54
C GLN A 77 -8.89 1.24 4.30
N ASP A 78 -9.85 0.33 4.10
CA ASP A 78 -9.53 -1.05 3.73
C ASP A 78 -8.81 -1.11 2.37
N GLY A 79 -7.67 -1.78 2.36
CA GLY A 79 -6.87 -1.95 1.15
C GLY A 79 -5.91 -0.81 0.84
N PHE A 80 -5.84 0.24 1.65
CA PHE A 80 -4.81 1.26 1.53
C PHE A 80 -3.42 0.67 1.84
N LEU A 81 -2.45 0.91 0.96
CA LEU A 81 -1.07 0.40 1.10
C LEU A 81 -0.04 1.50 1.33
N GLY A 82 -0.44 2.73 1.14
CA GLY A 82 0.42 3.90 1.27
C GLY A 82 0.28 4.85 0.10
N ARG A 83 0.88 6.03 0.23
CA ARG A 83 0.88 7.03 -0.83
C ARG A 83 2.23 7.74 -0.95
N GLN A 84 2.45 8.35 -2.09
CA GLN A 84 3.62 9.18 -2.38
C GLN A 84 3.14 10.51 -2.93
N LEU A 85 3.77 11.59 -2.46
CA LEU A 85 3.51 12.95 -2.90
C LEU A 85 4.78 13.49 -3.57
N PHE A 86 4.65 13.96 -4.79
CA PHE A 86 5.70 14.61 -5.56
C PHE A 86 5.25 16.01 -5.95
N TRP A 87 6.18 16.89 -6.20
CA TRP A 87 5.90 18.24 -6.69
C TRP A 87 6.90 18.63 -7.78
N ASP A 88 6.37 18.95 -8.94
CA ASP A 88 7.13 19.44 -10.09
C ASP A 88 7.28 20.95 -9.96
N LYS A 89 8.54 21.40 -9.75
CA LYS A 89 8.85 22.80 -9.55
C LYS A 89 8.62 23.65 -10.80
N GLU A 90 8.84 23.07 -11.99
CA GLU A 90 8.74 23.82 -13.24
C GLU A 90 7.29 24.01 -13.66
N LYS A 91 6.45 23.00 -13.41
CA LYS A 91 5.04 23.03 -13.75
C LYS A 91 4.16 23.59 -12.63
N GLU A 92 4.70 23.66 -11.42
CA GLU A 92 3.92 23.93 -10.19
C GLU A 92 2.74 22.95 -10.06
N GLU A 93 3.04 21.67 -10.23
CA GLU A 93 2.08 20.57 -10.17
C GLU A 93 2.47 19.56 -9.12
N ALA A 94 1.48 19.10 -8.36
CA ALA A 94 1.61 17.93 -7.50
C ALA A 94 1.21 16.66 -8.25
N LEU A 95 1.95 15.57 -8.04
CA LEU A 95 1.60 14.22 -8.40
C LEU A 95 1.40 13.43 -7.11
N ILE A 96 0.22 12.87 -6.94
CA ILE A 96 -0.14 11.98 -5.84
C ILE A 96 -0.34 10.58 -6.40
N LEU A 97 0.36 9.61 -5.84
CA LEU A 97 0.18 8.19 -6.16
C LEU A 97 -0.32 7.48 -4.89
N VAL A 98 -1.53 6.95 -4.94
CA VAL A 98 -2.13 6.18 -3.84
C VAL A 98 -2.16 4.71 -4.23
N ASN A 99 -1.49 3.87 -3.43
CA ASN A 99 -1.38 2.44 -3.68
C ASN A 99 -2.52 1.71 -2.97
N TRP A 100 -3.28 0.94 -3.72
CA TRP A 100 -4.39 0.14 -3.22
C TRP A 100 -4.15 -1.35 -3.43
N LYS A 101 -4.55 -2.17 -2.47
CA LYS A 101 -4.46 -3.63 -2.53
C LYS A 101 -5.20 -4.22 -3.71
N SER A 102 -6.36 -3.63 -4.06
CA SER A 102 -7.11 -3.99 -5.26
C SER A 102 -8.04 -2.85 -5.66
N LYS A 103 -8.36 -2.78 -6.96
CA LYS A 103 -9.37 -1.87 -7.50
C LYS A 103 -10.74 -2.03 -6.83
N LYS A 104 -11.11 -3.26 -6.46
CA LYS A 104 -12.37 -3.55 -5.78
C LYS A 104 -12.46 -2.84 -4.43
N LEU A 105 -11.42 -2.90 -3.60
CA LEU A 105 -11.39 -2.23 -2.29
C LEU A 105 -11.40 -0.72 -2.46
N TRP A 106 -10.57 -0.18 -3.34
CA TRP A 106 -10.57 1.25 -3.64
C TRP A 106 -11.96 1.75 -4.07
N LYS A 107 -12.56 1.12 -5.09
CA LYS A 107 -13.87 1.56 -5.63
C LYS A 107 -15.06 1.21 -4.70
N SER A 108 -14.85 0.49 -3.61
CA SER A 108 -15.88 0.27 -2.58
C SER A 108 -16.03 1.43 -1.61
N ILE A 109 -15.10 2.39 -1.60
CA ILE A 109 -15.20 3.60 -0.77
C ILE A 109 -16.35 4.48 -1.28
N PRO A 110 -17.33 4.82 -0.44
CA PRO A 110 -18.44 5.64 -0.87
C PRO A 110 -17.99 7.05 -1.24
N MET A 111 -18.41 7.57 -2.40
CA MET A 111 -18.11 8.95 -2.80
C MET A 111 -18.59 10.00 -1.80
N SER A 112 -19.65 9.70 -1.04
CA SER A 112 -20.12 10.58 0.03
C SER A 112 -19.09 10.78 1.12
N GLU A 113 -18.29 9.75 1.45
CA GLU A 113 -17.19 9.85 2.42
C GLU A 113 -16.01 10.63 1.85
N VAL A 114 -15.63 10.35 0.60
CA VAL A 114 -14.60 11.09 -0.13
C VAL A 114 -14.94 12.59 -0.15
N ASN A 115 -16.20 12.94 -0.48
CA ASN A 115 -16.64 14.33 -0.54
C ASN A 115 -16.57 15.03 0.82
N VAL A 116 -16.85 14.32 1.92
CA VAL A 116 -16.72 14.89 3.28
C VAL A 116 -15.26 15.20 3.60
N VAL A 117 -14.33 14.33 3.21
CA VAL A 117 -12.90 14.56 3.44
C VAL A 117 -12.37 15.67 2.54
N GLN A 118 -12.79 15.71 1.28
CA GLN A 118 -12.45 16.79 0.36
C GLN A 118 -12.92 18.14 0.90
N GLN A 119 -14.14 18.23 1.42
CA GLN A 119 -14.64 19.46 2.01
C GLN A 119 -13.79 19.92 3.21
N LYS A 120 -13.39 18.99 4.07
CA LYS A 120 -12.50 19.29 5.21
C LYS A 120 -11.13 19.79 4.76
N PHE A 121 -10.58 19.17 3.69
CA PHE A 121 -9.33 19.61 3.08
C PHE A 121 -9.45 21.04 2.56
N GLU A 122 -10.50 21.33 1.81
CA GLU A 122 -10.74 22.68 1.27
C GLU A 122 -10.93 23.73 2.37
N ASP A 123 -11.69 23.40 3.41
CA ASP A 123 -11.90 24.31 4.54
C ASP A 123 -10.60 24.58 5.31
N ASN A 124 -9.75 23.57 5.50
CA ASN A 124 -8.43 23.72 6.11
C ASN A 124 -7.53 24.64 5.26
N VAL A 125 -7.48 24.42 3.96
CA VAL A 125 -6.69 25.23 3.01
C VAL A 125 -7.20 26.67 2.99
N LYS A 126 -8.51 26.87 2.84
CA LYS A 126 -9.10 28.22 2.82
C LYS A 126 -8.81 29.00 4.10
N ALA A 127 -8.90 28.33 5.25
CA ALA A 127 -8.55 28.96 6.54
C ALA A 127 -7.06 29.27 6.65
N ALA A 128 -6.18 28.36 6.23
CA ALA A 128 -4.73 28.55 6.31
C ALA A 128 -4.22 29.68 5.40
N LEU A 129 -4.82 29.85 4.23
CA LEU A 129 -4.44 30.86 3.23
C LEU A 129 -5.25 32.15 3.33
N ASN A 130 -6.32 32.18 4.12
CA ASN A 130 -7.28 33.28 4.19
C ASN A 130 -7.88 33.64 2.81
N VAL A 131 -8.31 32.62 2.05
CA VAL A 131 -8.89 32.75 0.72
C VAL A 131 -10.33 32.22 0.68
N GLY A 132 -11.12 32.66 -0.30
CA GLY A 132 -12.52 32.23 -0.45
C GLY A 132 -12.68 30.85 -1.08
N ASP A 133 -11.75 30.49 -1.97
CA ASP A 133 -11.82 29.27 -2.78
C ASP A 133 -10.56 28.40 -2.61
N ASN A 134 -10.70 27.10 -2.88
CA ASN A 134 -9.55 26.19 -2.92
C ASN A 134 -8.67 26.52 -4.15
N PRO A 135 -7.39 26.87 -3.96
CA PRO A 135 -6.52 27.19 -5.08
C PRO A 135 -5.95 25.97 -5.82
N PHE A 136 -6.20 24.77 -5.31
CA PHE A 136 -5.62 23.53 -5.85
C PHE A 136 -6.61 22.87 -6.81
N GLU A 137 -6.41 23.09 -8.10
CA GLU A 137 -7.23 22.51 -9.15
C GLU A 137 -6.79 21.07 -9.44
N LEU A 138 -7.74 20.13 -9.46
CA LEU A 138 -7.50 18.77 -9.95
C LEU A 138 -7.45 18.79 -11.47
N ILE A 139 -6.26 18.54 -12.05
CA ILE A 139 -6.03 18.58 -13.50
C ILE A 139 -6.03 17.20 -14.15
N TYR A 140 -5.87 16.14 -13.35
CA TYR A 140 -5.93 14.75 -13.83
C TYR A 140 -6.27 13.79 -12.69
N GLU A 141 -7.09 12.81 -13.00
CA GLU A 141 -7.33 11.60 -12.20
C GLU A 141 -7.29 10.39 -13.11
N GLY A 142 -6.59 9.34 -12.67
CA GLY A 142 -6.46 8.12 -13.43
C GLY A 142 -6.04 6.93 -12.57
N GLU A 143 -5.87 5.79 -13.23
CA GLU A 143 -5.38 4.57 -12.61
C GLU A 143 -4.20 4.00 -13.39
N LEU A 144 -3.25 3.44 -12.65
CA LEU A 144 -2.07 2.79 -13.20
C LEU A 144 -2.04 1.34 -12.73
N ASP A 145 -1.88 0.43 -13.67
CA ASP A 145 -1.64 -0.98 -13.38
C ASP A 145 -0.14 -1.23 -13.29
N LYS A 146 0.27 -1.94 -12.25
CA LYS A 146 1.67 -2.35 -12.13
C LYS A 146 2.02 -3.36 -13.21
N GLN A 147 3.05 -3.07 -14.01
CA GLN A 147 3.43 -3.92 -15.13
C GLN A 147 4.51 -4.95 -14.79
N ARG A 148 5.40 -4.69 -13.86
CA ARG A 148 6.43 -5.64 -13.34
C ARG A 148 7.21 -5.01 -12.19
#